data_3fc2ea0646f8141b4081b8f138d09ef4
#
_entry.id   3fc2ea0646f8141b4081b8f138d09ef4
#
_cell.length_a   1.000
_cell.length_b   1.000
_cell.length_c   1.000
_cell.angle_alpha   90.00
_cell.angle_beta   90.00
_cell.angle_gamma   90.00
#
_symmetry.space_group_name_H-M   'P 1'
#
loop_
_entity.id
_entity.type
_entity.pdbx_description
1 polymer ?
#
loop_
_entity_poly.entity_id
_entity_poly.type
_entity_poly.pdbx_seq_one_letter_code
_entity_poly.pdbx_strand_id
1 'polypeptide(L)'
;MSLRRVVVTGLGALTPIGNSIEEYWDGLVNGKSGAAPITYYDTEKHKTKFACEVKGFDIGQYMDRKEARRLDKFAQYAIAASDEAIKDAGITLENSDKYRIGVIWGAGIGGLETFQEEVIYYAKGDGTPKFNPFFIPKMIADIAPAHISMRNGYMGPNYTTVSACASSANALIDAFNYIRLGICDVIVSGGSEAAVTIAGMGGFNSMHALSTRNDSPETASRPFDATRDGFVLGEGAGALVLEDYEHAKARGARIYCEVGGGGMSSDAYHLTAPHPDGIGVMAVMANCLRDANMKPEEVDHINTHGTSTPLGDVAELKAISAVFGEHAKNININSTKSMTGHLLGAAGAIEAIASILAMKHGIIPPTINHEVVDENIDPSLNLTLNKAQKRDIRVAMSNTFGFGGHNACVLFKKL
;
A
#
# COMPACT_ATOMS: atom_id res chain seq x y z
N MET A 1 29.05 0.32 14.60
CA MET A 1 27.93 1.17 15.08
C MET A 1 26.75 0.25 15.38
N SER A 2 26.10 0.42 16.53
CA SER A 2 24.83 -0.26 16.77
C SER A 2 23.74 0.36 15.88
N LEU A 3 22.88 -0.47 15.29
CA LEU A 3 21.73 0.02 14.54
C LEU A 3 20.76 0.73 15.49
N ARG A 4 20.15 1.83 15.02
CA ARG A 4 19.14 2.57 15.78
C ARG A 4 17.79 1.86 15.70
N ARG A 5 16.98 1.99 16.74
CA ARG A 5 15.59 1.56 16.73
C ARG A 5 14.75 2.57 15.94
N VAL A 6 13.80 2.08 15.19
CA VAL A 6 12.92 2.90 14.34
C VAL A 6 11.46 2.68 14.74
N VAL A 7 10.75 3.75 14.94
CA VAL A 7 9.35 3.71 15.39
C VAL A 7 8.45 4.47 14.42
N VAL A 8 7.15 4.18 14.48
CA VAL A 8 6.12 4.90 13.73
C VAL A 8 5.45 5.90 14.67
N THR A 9 5.51 7.18 14.30
CA THR A 9 4.95 8.28 15.10
C THR A 9 3.75 8.96 14.48
N GLY A 10 3.51 8.78 13.17
CA GLY A 10 2.36 9.36 12.49
C GLY A 10 1.83 8.47 11.36
N LEU A 11 0.53 8.56 11.14
CA LEU A 11 -0.21 7.82 10.12
C LEU A 11 -1.12 8.76 9.35
N GLY A 12 -1.30 8.51 8.04
CA GLY A 12 -2.27 9.20 7.20
C GLY A 12 -2.76 8.31 6.07
N ALA A 13 -4.03 8.41 5.72
CA ALA A 13 -4.65 7.54 4.72
C ALA A 13 -5.72 8.26 3.90
N LEU A 14 -5.69 8.02 2.60
CA LEU A 14 -6.74 8.37 1.65
C LEU A 14 -7.08 7.12 0.85
N THR A 15 -8.25 6.53 1.08
CA THR A 15 -8.60 5.21 0.55
C THR A 15 -10.04 5.16 0.03
N PRO A 16 -10.42 4.14 -0.76
CA PRO A 16 -11.79 3.98 -1.23
C PRO A 16 -12.85 3.80 -0.13
N ILE A 17 -12.42 3.49 1.11
CA ILE A 17 -13.33 3.24 2.24
C ILE A 17 -13.23 4.29 3.34
N GLY A 18 -12.35 5.29 3.21
CA GLY A 18 -12.21 6.41 4.14
C GLY A 18 -11.08 7.35 3.74
N ASN A 19 -11.25 8.66 4.00
CA ASN A 19 -10.34 9.73 3.62
C ASN A 19 -9.50 10.24 4.80
N SER A 20 -9.50 9.53 5.91
CA SER A 20 -8.67 9.74 7.09
C SER A 20 -8.35 8.41 7.75
N ILE A 21 -7.40 8.39 8.67
CA ILE A 21 -7.06 7.20 9.48
C ILE A 21 -8.27 6.69 10.25
N GLU A 22 -9.09 7.57 10.81
CA GLU A 22 -10.28 7.19 11.57
C GLU A 22 -11.34 6.53 10.68
N GLU A 23 -11.66 7.16 9.53
CA GLU A 23 -12.63 6.61 8.57
C GLU A 23 -12.14 5.31 7.94
N TYR A 24 -10.84 5.24 7.62
CA TYR A 24 -10.23 4.03 7.08
C TYR A 24 -10.33 2.87 8.06
N TRP A 25 -10.01 3.11 9.34
CA TRP A 25 -10.11 2.10 10.37
C TRP A 25 -11.55 1.63 10.59
N ASP A 26 -12.50 2.57 10.64
CA ASP A 26 -13.93 2.23 10.73
C ASP A 26 -14.38 1.36 9.55
N GLY A 27 -14.01 1.74 8.34
CA GLY A 27 -14.29 0.97 7.13
C GLY A 27 -13.71 -0.44 7.18
N LEU A 28 -12.46 -0.59 7.67
CA LEU A 28 -11.79 -1.89 7.81
C LEU A 28 -12.49 -2.81 8.80
N VAL A 29 -12.80 -2.33 10.00
CA VAL A 29 -13.41 -3.16 11.07
C VAL A 29 -14.82 -3.59 10.69
N ASN A 30 -15.56 -2.72 10.03
CA ASN A 30 -16.94 -2.97 9.62
C ASN A 30 -17.05 -3.74 8.29
N GLY A 31 -15.94 -4.09 7.64
CA GLY A 31 -15.98 -4.85 6.39
C GLY A 31 -16.58 -4.08 5.22
N LYS A 32 -16.32 -2.77 5.12
CA LYS A 32 -16.87 -1.90 4.05
C LYS A 32 -16.19 -2.18 2.72
N SER A 33 -16.94 -2.55 1.68
CA SER A 33 -16.42 -2.62 0.33
C SER A 33 -16.30 -1.24 -0.30
N GLY A 34 -15.13 -0.93 -0.88
CA GLY A 34 -14.88 0.28 -1.64
C GLY A 34 -15.27 0.19 -3.11
N ALA A 35 -15.54 -1.04 -3.61
CA ALA A 35 -15.83 -1.28 -5.00
C ALA A 35 -17.22 -0.76 -5.41
N ALA A 36 -17.25 -0.05 -6.55
CA ALA A 36 -18.47 0.53 -7.12
C ALA A 36 -18.28 0.71 -8.64
N PRO A 37 -19.35 0.93 -9.41
CA PRO A 37 -19.23 1.31 -10.80
C PRO A 37 -18.30 2.53 -10.97
N ILE A 38 -17.45 2.51 -12.00
CA ILE A 38 -16.53 3.62 -12.31
C ILE A 38 -17.35 4.87 -12.69
N THR A 39 -16.96 6.01 -12.10
CA THR A 39 -17.63 7.30 -12.32
C THR A 39 -16.82 8.26 -13.20
N TYR A 40 -15.54 8.02 -13.43
CA TYR A 40 -14.62 8.94 -14.08
C TYR A 40 -14.78 9.02 -15.61
N TYR A 41 -15.31 7.96 -16.23
CA TYR A 41 -15.49 7.86 -17.69
C TYR A 41 -16.54 6.80 -18.05
N ASP A 42 -16.98 6.81 -19.31
CA ASP A 42 -17.91 5.80 -19.84
C ASP A 42 -17.24 4.42 -19.95
N THR A 43 -17.84 3.44 -19.28
CA THR A 43 -17.33 2.06 -19.20
C THR A 43 -18.06 1.08 -20.13
N GLU A 44 -18.96 1.53 -21.00
CA GLU A 44 -19.79 0.64 -21.84
C GLU A 44 -18.96 -0.41 -22.59
N LYS A 45 -17.81 0.01 -23.14
CA LYS A 45 -16.90 -0.84 -23.93
C LYS A 45 -15.84 -1.59 -23.09
N HIS A 46 -15.80 -1.38 -21.78
CA HIS A 46 -14.82 -2.03 -20.90
C HIS A 46 -15.32 -3.40 -20.43
N LYS A 47 -14.40 -4.39 -20.31
CA LYS A 47 -14.71 -5.71 -19.73
C LYS A 47 -15.03 -5.59 -18.25
N THR A 48 -14.24 -4.83 -17.51
CA THR A 48 -14.47 -4.47 -16.09
C THR A 48 -15.00 -3.05 -16.02
N LYS A 49 -16.15 -2.86 -15.35
CA LYS A 49 -16.87 -1.60 -15.30
C LYS A 49 -16.90 -0.97 -13.91
N PHE A 50 -16.12 -1.50 -13.00
CA PHE A 50 -16.06 -1.09 -11.60
C PHE A 50 -14.62 -1.01 -11.10
N ALA A 51 -14.42 -0.24 -10.04
CA ALA A 51 -13.15 -0.06 -9.36
C ALA A 51 -13.38 0.41 -7.92
N CYS A 52 -12.33 0.49 -7.12
CA CYS A 52 -12.33 1.13 -5.82
C CYS A 52 -11.78 2.56 -5.97
N GLU A 53 -12.63 3.49 -6.40
CA GLU A 53 -12.32 4.92 -6.50
C GLU A 53 -12.29 5.58 -5.12
N VAL A 54 -11.44 6.60 -4.94
CA VAL A 54 -11.52 7.51 -3.77
C VAL A 54 -12.78 8.35 -3.89
N LYS A 55 -13.58 8.39 -2.82
CA LYS A 55 -14.90 9.05 -2.80
C LYS A 55 -14.85 10.31 -1.95
N GLY A 56 -15.49 11.39 -2.45
CA GLY A 56 -15.67 12.61 -1.66
C GLY A 56 -14.37 13.39 -1.38
N PHE A 57 -13.29 13.12 -2.11
CA PHE A 57 -12.04 13.84 -1.96
C PHE A 57 -12.13 15.23 -2.63
N ASP A 58 -11.78 16.27 -1.86
CA ASP A 58 -11.67 17.64 -2.35
C ASP A 58 -10.26 18.16 -2.07
N ILE A 59 -9.47 18.27 -3.12
CA ILE A 59 -8.10 18.82 -3.06
C ILE A 59 -8.06 20.26 -2.57
N GLY A 60 -9.18 21.00 -2.69
CA GLY A 60 -9.29 22.38 -2.20
C GLY A 60 -9.11 22.52 -0.70
N GLN A 61 -9.21 21.44 0.08
CA GLN A 61 -8.92 21.42 1.51
C GLN A 61 -7.40 21.44 1.81
N TYR A 62 -6.56 21.10 0.83
CA TYR A 62 -5.12 20.93 1.00
C TYR A 62 -4.29 21.99 0.25
N MET A 63 -4.82 22.52 -0.86
CA MET A 63 -4.13 23.51 -1.68
C MET A 63 -5.10 24.32 -2.56
N ASP A 64 -4.61 25.42 -3.11
CA ASP A 64 -5.42 26.17 -4.07
C ASP A 64 -5.58 25.44 -5.42
N ARG A 65 -6.67 25.78 -6.15
CA ARG A 65 -7.02 25.13 -7.42
C ARG A 65 -5.96 25.35 -8.51
N LYS A 66 -5.18 26.39 -8.47
CA LYS A 66 -4.14 26.69 -9.46
C LYS A 66 -2.95 25.75 -9.23
N GLU A 67 -2.57 25.52 -7.99
CA GLU A 67 -1.55 24.54 -7.59
C GLU A 67 -2.01 23.12 -7.95
N ALA A 68 -3.23 22.75 -7.57
CA ALA A 68 -3.80 21.43 -7.83
C ALA A 68 -3.80 21.03 -9.33
N ARG A 69 -4.04 21.99 -10.23
CA ARG A 69 -4.00 21.73 -11.69
C ARG A 69 -2.60 21.39 -12.23
N ARG A 70 -1.55 21.64 -11.45
CA ARG A 70 -0.15 21.31 -11.80
C ARG A 70 0.25 19.93 -11.31
N LEU A 71 -0.66 19.17 -10.68
CA LEU A 71 -0.45 17.85 -10.11
C LEU A 71 -1.39 16.84 -10.76
N ASP A 72 -0.88 15.63 -10.99
CA ASP A 72 -1.72 14.47 -11.25
C ASP A 72 -2.37 13.98 -9.94
N LYS A 73 -3.46 13.23 -10.02
CA LYS A 73 -4.20 12.74 -8.85
C LYS A 73 -3.32 11.96 -7.88
N PHE A 74 -2.40 11.11 -8.37
CA PHE A 74 -1.53 10.33 -7.47
C PHE A 74 -0.68 11.23 -6.55
N ALA A 75 -0.21 12.37 -7.07
CA ALA A 75 0.54 13.35 -6.28
C ALA A 75 -0.36 14.14 -5.33
N GLN A 76 -1.60 14.45 -5.74
CA GLN A 76 -2.60 15.07 -4.85
C GLN A 76 -2.94 14.15 -3.67
N TYR A 77 -3.12 12.85 -3.91
CA TYR A 77 -3.37 11.85 -2.88
C TYR A 77 -2.19 11.72 -1.91
N ALA A 78 -0.96 11.75 -2.45
CA ALA A 78 0.26 11.74 -1.64
C ALA A 78 0.31 12.91 -0.65
N ILE A 79 -0.04 14.12 -1.11
CA ILE A 79 -0.06 15.31 -0.27
C ILE A 79 -1.11 15.16 0.84
N ALA A 80 -2.33 14.73 0.50
CA ALA A 80 -3.39 14.59 1.49
C ALA A 80 -3.02 13.60 2.61
N ALA A 81 -2.53 12.41 2.25
CA ALA A 81 -2.12 11.40 3.22
C ALA A 81 -0.89 11.84 4.03
N SER A 82 0.10 12.48 3.39
CA SER A 82 1.31 12.94 4.10
C SER A 82 1.01 14.11 5.05
N ASP A 83 0.13 15.04 4.68
CA ASP A 83 -0.27 16.15 5.57
C ASP A 83 -0.94 15.62 6.85
N GLU A 84 -1.80 14.59 6.73
CA GLU A 84 -2.39 13.91 7.90
C GLU A 84 -1.31 13.23 8.75
N ALA A 85 -0.40 12.47 8.15
CA ALA A 85 0.65 11.74 8.87
C ALA A 85 1.63 12.69 9.60
N ILE A 86 2.05 13.77 8.94
CA ILE A 86 2.96 14.77 9.51
C ILE A 86 2.29 15.47 10.69
N LYS A 87 1.03 15.86 10.55
CA LYS A 87 0.22 16.45 11.62
C LYS A 87 0.06 15.47 12.79
N ASP A 88 -0.24 14.23 12.51
CA ASP A 88 -0.40 13.18 13.52
C ASP A 88 0.89 12.91 14.29
N ALA A 89 2.05 12.94 13.61
CA ALA A 89 3.36 12.81 14.21
C ALA A 89 3.78 14.03 15.03
N GLY A 90 3.20 15.20 14.75
CA GLY A 90 3.61 16.47 15.36
C GLY A 90 5.04 16.89 14.99
N ILE A 91 5.50 16.52 13.78
CA ILE A 91 6.81 16.95 13.25
C ILE A 91 6.75 18.39 12.76
N THR A 92 7.69 19.21 13.25
CA THR A 92 7.86 20.62 12.83
C THR A 92 9.34 20.92 12.64
N LEU A 93 9.67 22.02 11.95
CA LEU A 93 11.06 22.47 11.79
C LEU A 93 11.63 23.09 13.08
N GLU A 94 10.81 23.24 14.14
CA GLU A 94 11.25 23.69 15.46
C GLU A 94 11.73 22.53 16.32
N ASN A 95 11.15 21.33 16.12
CA ASN A 95 11.46 20.14 16.91
C ASN A 95 12.32 19.10 16.18
N SER A 96 12.65 19.35 14.91
CA SER A 96 13.42 18.41 14.09
C SER A 96 14.29 19.15 13.05
N ASP A 97 15.51 18.68 12.84
CA ASP A 97 16.44 19.25 11.86
C ASP A 97 15.98 18.93 10.43
N LYS A 98 15.66 19.98 9.65
CA LYS A 98 15.21 19.86 8.27
C LYS A 98 16.15 19.05 7.37
N TYR A 99 17.47 19.06 7.61
CA TYR A 99 18.44 18.28 6.84
C TYR A 99 18.45 16.80 7.19
N ARG A 100 17.77 16.43 8.27
CA ARG A 100 17.64 15.07 8.75
C ARG A 100 16.22 14.52 8.62
N ILE A 101 15.32 15.30 7.98
CA ILE A 101 13.98 14.82 7.61
C ILE A 101 13.97 14.50 6.12
N GLY A 102 13.77 13.23 5.77
CA GLY A 102 13.67 12.75 4.39
C GLY A 102 12.23 12.45 3.97
N VAL A 103 12.04 12.25 2.67
CA VAL A 103 10.80 11.74 2.07
C VAL A 103 11.15 10.64 1.08
N ILE A 104 10.71 9.41 1.37
CA ILE A 104 10.88 8.24 0.49
C ILE A 104 9.51 7.68 0.18
N TRP A 105 9.12 7.69 -1.09
CA TRP A 105 7.74 7.45 -1.51
C TRP A 105 7.64 6.34 -2.56
N GLY A 106 6.58 5.53 -2.52
CA GLY A 106 6.30 4.51 -3.52
C GLY A 106 5.26 4.98 -4.53
N ALA A 107 5.51 4.75 -5.81
CA ALA A 107 4.51 4.89 -6.87
C ALA A 107 4.80 3.82 -7.94
N GLY A 108 3.80 3.02 -8.28
CA GLY A 108 3.98 1.93 -9.25
C GLY A 108 4.01 2.44 -10.69
N ILE A 109 3.16 3.41 -11.02
CA ILE A 109 2.97 3.95 -12.37
C ILE A 109 3.20 5.47 -12.39
N GLY A 110 2.69 6.20 -11.40
CA GLY A 110 2.74 7.65 -11.38
C GLY A 110 1.59 8.29 -12.18
N GLY A 111 1.85 9.41 -12.90
CA GLY A 111 0.84 10.25 -13.54
C GLY A 111 0.22 9.69 -14.81
N LEU A 112 -0.41 8.53 -14.74
CA LEU A 112 -1.00 7.83 -15.88
C LEU A 112 -2.16 8.61 -16.52
N GLU A 113 -3.01 9.27 -15.72
CA GLU A 113 -4.12 10.09 -16.23
C GLU A 113 -3.57 11.25 -17.05
N THR A 114 -2.58 11.96 -16.54
CA THR A 114 -1.91 13.05 -17.27
C THR A 114 -1.30 12.57 -18.58
N PHE A 115 -0.60 11.43 -18.57
CA PHE A 115 -0.02 10.87 -19.78
C PHE A 115 -1.09 10.55 -20.82
N GLN A 116 -2.16 9.86 -20.41
CA GLN A 116 -3.28 9.50 -21.27
C GLN A 116 -3.92 10.74 -21.91
N GLU A 117 -4.23 11.76 -21.12
CA GLU A 117 -4.88 12.99 -21.58
C GLU A 117 -4.04 13.75 -22.61
N GLU A 118 -2.76 13.95 -22.33
CA GLU A 118 -1.84 14.69 -23.18
C GLU A 118 -1.59 13.96 -24.53
N VAL A 119 -1.47 12.61 -24.49
CA VAL A 119 -1.32 11.81 -25.72
C VAL A 119 -2.61 11.81 -26.55
N ILE A 120 -3.79 11.72 -25.92
CA ILE A 120 -5.08 11.82 -26.62
C ILE A 120 -5.25 13.22 -27.24
N TYR A 121 -4.88 14.27 -26.52
CA TYR A 121 -4.93 15.65 -27.03
C TYR A 121 -4.05 15.80 -28.26
N TYR A 122 -2.81 15.35 -28.20
CA TYR A 122 -1.89 15.37 -29.35
C TYR A 122 -2.43 14.56 -30.54
N ALA A 123 -2.92 13.35 -30.31
CA ALA A 123 -3.42 12.46 -31.37
C ALA A 123 -4.67 13.01 -32.10
N LYS A 124 -5.47 13.85 -31.44
CA LYS A 124 -6.63 14.53 -32.03
C LYS A 124 -6.29 15.86 -32.69
N GLY A 125 -5.06 16.35 -32.54
CA GLY A 125 -4.59 17.61 -33.11
C GLY A 125 -4.13 17.49 -34.57
N ASP A 126 -3.44 18.52 -35.04
CA ASP A 126 -2.89 18.63 -36.41
C ASP A 126 -1.49 18.03 -36.57
N GLY A 127 -1.00 17.32 -35.57
CA GLY A 127 0.36 16.75 -35.52
C GLY A 127 1.43 17.70 -34.96
N THR A 128 1.05 18.93 -34.59
CA THR A 128 1.98 19.83 -33.89
C THR A 128 2.25 19.33 -32.48
N PRO A 129 3.52 19.08 -32.06
CA PRO A 129 3.83 18.53 -30.75
C PRO A 129 3.70 19.61 -29.66
N LYS A 130 2.47 19.99 -29.37
CA LYS A 130 2.14 20.99 -28.34
C LYS A 130 1.55 20.29 -27.15
N PHE A 131 2.29 20.27 -26.04
CA PHE A 131 1.91 19.66 -24.77
C PHE A 131 1.83 20.72 -23.65
N ASN A 132 1.14 20.36 -22.57
CA ASN A 132 1.11 21.18 -21.38
C ASN A 132 2.55 21.37 -20.83
N PRO A 133 2.98 22.59 -20.47
CA PRO A 133 4.32 22.81 -19.88
C PRO A 133 4.59 21.99 -18.60
N PHE A 134 3.54 21.58 -17.90
CA PHE A 134 3.64 20.72 -16.70
C PHE A 134 3.49 19.23 -17.02
N PHE A 135 3.38 18.82 -18.28
CA PHE A 135 3.17 17.41 -18.65
C PHE A 135 4.19 16.48 -17.98
N ILE A 136 5.48 16.71 -18.22
CA ILE A 136 6.52 15.86 -17.62
C ILE A 136 6.54 15.95 -16.10
N PRO A 137 6.57 17.14 -15.46
CA PRO A 137 6.51 17.24 -14.00
C PRO A 137 5.28 16.59 -13.35
N LYS A 138 4.13 16.58 -14.02
CA LYS A 138 2.92 15.91 -13.50
C LYS A 138 3.02 14.38 -13.60
N MET A 139 3.70 13.88 -14.63
CA MET A 139 3.70 12.46 -14.97
C MET A 139 4.73 11.66 -14.16
N ILE A 140 5.91 12.21 -13.90
CA ILE A 140 6.99 11.46 -13.28
C ILE A 140 6.69 11.10 -11.82
N ALA A 141 7.05 9.86 -11.45
CA ALA A 141 6.68 9.28 -10.15
C ALA A 141 7.32 10.02 -8.95
N ASP A 142 8.50 10.62 -9.12
CA ASP A 142 9.26 11.30 -8.08
C ASP A 142 8.71 12.69 -7.70
N ILE A 143 7.70 13.17 -8.42
CA ILE A 143 7.11 14.47 -8.13
C ILE A 143 6.30 14.45 -6.82
N ALA A 144 5.75 13.31 -6.41
CA ALA A 144 5.00 13.18 -5.16
C ALA A 144 5.88 13.49 -3.92
N PRO A 145 7.01 12.80 -3.68
CA PRO A 145 7.89 13.15 -2.55
C PRO A 145 8.52 14.55 -2.70
N ALA A 146 8.77 15.02 -3.93
CA ALA A 146 9.27 16.38 -4.16
C ALA A 146 8.28 17.44 -3.64
N HIS A 147 6.97 17.30 -3.92
CA HIS A 147 5.95 18.20 -3.39
C HIS A 147 5.82 18.12 -1.87
N ILE A 148 5.85 16.92 -1.28
CA ILE A 148 5.83 16.76 0.18
C ILE A 148 7.02 17.50 0.82
N SER A 149 8.22 17.32 0.25
CA SER A 149 9.45 17.96 0.71
C SER A 149 9.38 19.50 0.60
N MET A 150 9.00 20.02 -0.59
CA MET A 150 8.90 21.48 -0.81
C MET A 150 7.88 22.15 0.09
N ARG A 151 6.72 21.54 0.32
CA ARG A 151 5.65 22.10 1.18
C ARG A 151 6.07 22.20 2.63
N ASN A 152 6.87 21.26 3.11
CA ASN A 152 7.25 21.17 4.52
C ASN A 152 8.67 21.67 4.80
N GLY A 153 9.45 22.02 3.75
CA GLY A 153 10.83 22.50 3.90
C GLY A 153 11.81 21.38 4.32
N TYR A 154 11.51 20.12 4.04
CA TYR A 154 12.38 18.97 4.37
C TYR A 154 13.52 18.85 3.36
N MET A 155 14.74 18.72 3.83
CA MET A 155 15.96 18.77 3.00
C MET A 155 16.85 17.53 3.12
N GLY A 156 16.35 16.48 3.74
CA GLY A 156 16.97 15.15 3.76
C GLY A 156 16.80 14.39 2.44
N PRO A 157 17.15 13.10 2.37
CA PRO A 157 16.97 12.27 1.17
C PRO A 157 15.55 12.32 0.66
N ASN A 158 15.40 12.48 -0.69
CA ASN A 158 14.11 12.60 -1.35
C ASN A 158 14.13 11.84 -2.66
N TYR A 159 13.34 10.76 -2.77
CA TYR A 159 13.23 9.96 -4.00
C TYR A 159 12.02 9.01 -3.96
N THR A 160 11.74 8.40 -5.10
CA THR A 160 10.66 7.42 -5.27
C THR A 160 11.21 6.03 -5.53
N THR A 161 10.64 5.02 -4.88
CA THR A 161 10.81 3.61 -5.23
C THR A 161 9.76 3.18 -6.23
N VAL A 162 10.19 2.46 -7.27
CA VAL A 162 9.32 1.91 -8.31
C VAL A 162 9.58 0.41 -8.42
N SER A 163 8.66 -0.39 -7.90
CA SER A 163 8.68 -1.86 -7.92
C SER A 163 7.26 -2.43 -8.02
N ALA A 164 6.47 -1.84 -8.95
CA ALA A 164 5.07 -2.18 -9.16
C ALA A 164 4.27 -2.15 -7.83
N CYS A 165 3.54 -3.24 -7.51
CA CYS A 165 2.72 -3.29 -6.29
C CYS A 165 3.53 -3.22 -4.99
N ALA A 166 4.84 -3.57 -5.01
CA ALA A 166 5.72 -3.52 -3.85
C ALA A 166 6.32 -2.14 -3.56
N SER A 167 6.04 -1.11 -4.39
CA SER A 167 6.69 0.19 -4.33
C SER A 167 6.67 0.83 -2.94
N SER A 168 5.50 0.97 -2.31
CA SER A 168 5.43 1.61 -0.99
C SER A 168 6.00 0.75 0.14
N ALA A 169 5.93 -0.58 0.04
CA ALA A 169 6.60 -1.46 1.00
C ALA A 169 8.13 -1.30 0.92
N ASN A 170 8.70 -1.21 -0.29
CA ASN A 170 10.12 -0.91 -0.48
C ASN A 170 10.47 0.49 0.03
N ALA A 171 9.61 1.50 -0.19
CA ALA A 171 9.82 2.84 0.39
C ALA A 171 9.93 2.79 1.93
N LEU A 172 9.05 2.03 2.58
CA LEU A 172 9.09 1.83 4.04
C LEU A 172 10.37 1.12 4.49
N ILE A 173 10.82 0.09 3.77
CA ILE A 173 12.05 -0.65 4.07
C ILE A 173 13.28 0.26 3.89
N ASP A 174 13.32 1.06 2.84
CA ASP A 174 14.40 2.03 2.62
C ASP A 174 14.41 3.10 3.72
N ALA A 175 13.25 3.67 4.05
CA ALA A 175 13.12 4.63 5.14
C ALA A 175 13.60 4.06 6.47
N PHE A 176 13.19 2.83 6.79
CA PHE A 176 13.67 2.08 7.96
C PHE A 176 15.19 1.95 7.95
N ASN A 177 15.78 1.55 6.81
CA ASN A 177 17.24 1.40 6.67
C ASN A 177 17.98 2.73 6.83
N TYR A 178 17.49 3.83 6.25
CA TYR A 178 18.14 5.14 6.38
C TYR A 178 18.16 5.64 7.83
N ILE A 179 17.06 5.43 8.58
CA ILE A 179 16.99 5.85 9.98
C ILE A 179 17.86 4.93 10.86
N ARG A 180 17.76 3.61 10.72
CA ARG A 180 18.55 2.69 11.56
C ARG A 180 20.06 2.79 11.36
N LEU A 181 20.48 3.24 10.17
CA LEU A 181 21.88 3.55 9.85
C LEU A 181 22.31 4.96 10.29
N GLY A 182 21.39 5.77 10.81
CA GLY A 182 21.68 7.12 11.30
C GLY A 182 21.84 8.17 10.20
N ILE A 183 21.38 7.91 8.98
CA ILE A 183 21.41 8.87 7.85
C ILE A 183 20.36 9.96 8.06
N CYS A 184 19.17 9.59 8.54
CA CYS A 184 18.08 10.50 8.90
C CYS A 184 17.62 10.24 10.33
N ASP A 185 16.90 11.19 10.90
CA ASP A 185 16.19 11.02 12.17
C ASP A 185 14.69 10.80 11.95
N VAL A 186 14.14 11.37 10.88
CA VAL A 186 12.72 11.26 10.49
C VAL A 186 12.62 11.04 8.99
N ILE A 187 11.72 10.17 8.56
CA ILE A 187 11.34 10.02 7.15
C ILE A 187 9.83 9.92 7.03
N VAL A 188 9.24 10.78 6.20
CA VAL A 188 7.88 10.61 5.71
C VAL A 188 7.93 9.60 4.58
N SER A 189 7.30 8.44 4.77
CA SER A 189 7.32 7.34 3.80
C SER A 189 5.92 6.79 3.57
N GLY A 190 5.72 6.21 2.42
CA GLY A 190 4.43 5.66 2.05
C GLY A 190 4.32 5.44 0.55
N GLY A 191 3.13 5.61 0.00
CA GLY A 191 2.92 5.52 -1.43
C GLY A 191 1.55 5.98 -1.87
N SER A 192 1.44 6.30 -3.15
CA SER A 192 0.20 6.75 -3.78
C SER A 192 0.07 6.23 -5.20
N GLU A 193 -1.18 6.00 -5.62
CA GLU A 193 -1.51 5.58 -6.98
C GLU A 193 -2.89 6.09 -7.40
N ALA A 194 -3.06 6.46 -8.68
CA ALA A 194 -4.32 6.88 -9.27
C ALA A 194 -4.46 6.32 -10.70
N ALA A 195 -4.51 4.98 -10.79
CA ALA A 195 -4.50 4.26 -12.07
C ALA A 195 -5.88 3.88 -12.60
N VAL A 196 -6.98 4.34 -11.96
CA VAL A 196 -8.36 4.12 -12.44
C VAL A 196 -8.64 5.04 -13.63
N THR A 197 -8.01 4.72 -14.75
CA THR A 197 -8.10 5.45 -16.03
C THR A 197 -8.47 4.48 -17.16
N ILE A 198 -8.85 5.02 -18.33
CA ILE A 198 -9.13 4.18 -19.51
C ILE A 198 -7.91 3.30 -19.84
N ALA A 199 -6.71 3.89 -19.84
CA ALA A 199 -5.48 3.17 -20.15
C ALA A 199 -5.14 2.13 -19.07
N GLY A 200 -5.24 2.47 -17.78
CA GLY A 200 -4.97 1.57 -16.67
C GLY A 200 -5.92 0.37 -16.66
N MET A 201 -7.22 0.64 -16.67
CA MET A 201 -8.24 -0.42 -16.72
C MET A 201 -8.14 -1.26 -17.99
N GLY A 202 -7.93 -0.63 -19.14
CA GLY A 202 -7.77 -1.31 -20.42
C GLY A 202 -6.53 -2.20 -20.46
N GLY A 203 -5.41 -1.72 -19.92
CA GLY A 203 -4.16 -2.47 -19.83
C GLY A 203 -4.29 -3.73 -18.97
N PHE A 204 -4.82 -3.59 -17.74
CA PHE A 204 -5.06 -4.73 -16.86
C PHE A 204 -6.13 -5.70 -17.37
N ASN A 205 -7.17 -5.20 -18.04
CA ASN A 205 -8.15 -6.05 -18.73
C ASN A 205 -7.53 -6.88 -19.86
N SER A 206 -6.58 -6.31 -20.61
CA SER A 206 -5.87 -7.00 -21.69
C SER A 206 -4.98 -8.15 -21.17
N MET A 207 -4.52 -8.02 -19.92
CA MET A 207 -3.76 -9.05 -19.21
C MET A 207 -4.66 -10.09 -18.53
N HIS A 208 -5.99 -9.96 -18.58
CA HIS A 208 -6.94 -10.79 -17.83
C HIS A 208 -6.68 -10.81 -16.32
N ALA A 209 -6.19 -9.68 -15.77
CA ALA A 209 -5.83 -9.58 -14.37
C ALA A 209 -6.97 -9.09 -13.47
N LEU A 210 -7.95 -8.37 -14.05
CA LEU A 210 -9.09 -7.80 -13.32
C LEU A 210 -10.27 -8.76 -13.24
N SER A 211 -10.97 -8.71 -12.11
CA SER A 211 -12.31 -9.32 -11.99
C SER A 211 -13.28 -8.71 -13.00
N THR A 212 -14.14 -9.54 -13.53
CA THR A 212 -15.21 -9.14 -14.46
C THR A 212 -16.62 -9.29 -13.87
N ARG A 213 -16.71 -9.38 -12.55
CA ARG A 213 -17.99 -9.54 -11.80
C ARG A 213 -18.79 -8.22 -11.78
N ASN A 214 -19.21 -7.76 -12.94
CA ASN A 214 -19.90 -6.49 -13.12
C ASN A 214 -21.30 -6.43 -12.47
N ASP A 215 -21.93 -7.60 -12.23
CA ASP A 215 -23.27 -7.69 -11.65
C ASP A 215 -23.28 -7.44 -10.12
N SER A 216 -22.14 -7.60 -9.46
CA SER A 216 -21.97 -7.36 -8.03
C SER A 216 -20.57 -6.84 -7.71
N PRO A 217 -20.26 -5.58 -8.05
CA PRO A 217 -18.95 -4.97 -7.84
C PRO A 217 -18.44 -5.08 -6.39
N GLU A 218 -19.33 -4.86 -5.44
CA GLU A 218 -19.03 -4.85 -4.00
C GLU A 218 -18.55 -6.21 -3.47
N THR A 219 -18.83 -7.31 -4.19
CA THR A 219 -18.40 -8.66 -3.83
C THR A 219 -17.29 -9.20 -4.75
N ALA A 220 -16.77 -8.38 -5.67
CA ALA A 220 -15.82 -8.82 -6.68
C ALA A 220 -14.42 -9.10 -6.11
N SER A 221 -13.94 -8.27 -5.18
CA SER A 221 -12.69 -8.57 -4.45
C SER A 221 -12.98 -9.56 -3.35
N ARG A 222 -12.56 -10.82 -3.56
CA ARG A 222 -12.85 -11.96 -2.69
C ARG A 222 -11.64 -12.87 -2.48
N PRO A 223 -10.57 -12.36 -1.84
CA PRO A 223 -9.38 -13.16 -1.59
C PRO A 223 -9.72 -14.48 -0.89
N PHE A 224 -9.05 -15.55 -1.33
CA PHE A 224 -9.18 -16.92 -0.82
C PHE A 224 -10.49 -17.65 -1.16
N ASP A 225 -11.48 -16.97 -1.74
CA ASP A 225 -12.72 -17.61 -2.21
C ASP A 225 -12.48 -18.42 -3.49
N ALA A 226 -13.11 -19.61 -3.61
CA ALA A 226 -12.94 -20.47 -4.77
C ALA A 226 -13.43 -19.83 -6.08
N THR A 227 -14.34 -18.86 -6.02
CA THR A 227 -14.95 -18.20 -7.19
C THR A 227 -14.28 -16.86 -7.55
N ARG A 228 -13.11 -16.54 -6.98
CA ARG A 228 -12.34 -15.34 -7.32
C ARG A 228 -11.85 -15.42 -8.77
N ASP A 229 -11.89 -14.29 -9.48
CA ASP A 229 -11.62 -14.21 -10.92
C ASP A 229 -10.63 -13.11 -11.32
N GLY A 230 -9.98 -12.47 -10.35
CA GLY A 230 -9.03 -11.39 -10.58
C GLY A 230 -9.12 -10.30 -9.51
N PHE A 231 -8.21 -9.35 -9.54
CA PHE A 231 -8.23 -8.26 -8.56
C PHE A 231 -9.19 -7.13 -8.97
N VAL A 232 -9.61 -6.33 -8.01
CA VAL A 232 -10.32 -5.07 -8.24
C VAL A 232 -9.33 -3.93 -8.12
N LEU A 233 -9.19 -3.12 -9.18
CA LEU A 233 -8.28 -1.97 -9.15
C LEU A 233 -8.79 -0.92 -8.17
N GLY A 234 -7.89 -0.39 -7.35
CA GLY A 234 -8.14 0.70 -6.42
C GLY A 234 -7.14 1.85 -6.59
N GLU A 235 -7.44 2.95 -5.96
CA GLU A 235 -6.60 4.15 -5.94
C GLU A 235 -6.54 4.75 -4.53
N GLY A 236 -5.56 5.62 -4.28
CA GLY A 236 -5.41 6.29 -2.99
C GLY A 236 -3.96 6.46 -2.56
N ALA A 237 -3.76 6.71 -1.27
CA ALA A 237 -2.45 6.88 -0.66
C ALA A 237 -2.43 6.43 0.80
N GLY A 238 -1.25 6.00 1.25
CA GLY A 238 -0.94 5.81 2.66
C GLY A 238 0.39 6.47 3.00
N ALA A 239 0.47 7.10 4.15
CA ALA A 239 1.66 7.76 4.65
C ALA A 239 1.96 7.36 6.09
N LEU A 240 3.23 7.11 6.38
CA LEU A 240 3.75 6.85 7.71
C LEU A 240 4.91 7.81 7.99
N VAL A 241 4.99 8.30 9.21
CA VAL A 241 6.20 8.98 9.71
C VAL A 241 7.01 7.95 10.50
N LEU A 242 8.16 7.57 9.94
CA LEU A 242 9.15 6.73 10.60
C LEU A 242 10.16 7.64 11.29
N GLU A 243 10.57 7.28 12.50
CA GLU A 243 11.40 8.14 13.34
C GLU A 243 12.39 7.32 14.18
N ASP A 244 13.58 7.85 14.40
CA ASP A 244 14.51 7.33 15.38
C ASP A 244 13.87 7.31 16.77
N TYR A 245 13.95 6.19 17.47
CA TYR A 245 13.29 6.01 18.76
C TYR A 245 13.73 7.03 19.81
N GLU A 246 15.03 7.32 19.90
CA GLU A 246 15.53 8.29 20.88
C GLU A 246 15.13 9.72 20.52
N HIS A 247 15.07 10.05 19.24
CA HIS A 247 14.53 11.34 18.77
C HIS A 247 13.05 11.47 19.13
N ALA A 248 12.22 10.45 18.81
CA ALA A 248 10.79 10.43 19.15
C ALA A 248 10.54 10.60 20.65
N LYS A 249 11.31 9.87 21.47
CA LYS A 249 11.24 9.92 22.93
C LYS A 249 11.65 11.28 23.47
N ALA A 250 12.71 11.88 22.95
CA ALA A 250 13.22 13.18 23.40
C ALA A 250 12.22 14.31 23.20
N ARG A 251 11.42 14.27 22.12
CA ARG A 251 10.36 15.26 21.85
C ARG A 251 8.99 14.88 22.42
N GLY A 252 8.86 13.75 23.13
CA GLY A 252 7.61 13.28 23.72
C GLY A 252 6.57 12.82 22.71
N ALA A 253 7.00 12.26 21.57
CA ALA A 253 6.11 11.79 20.53
C ALA A 253 5.22 10.63 20.99
N ARG A 254 3.99 10.58 20.48
CA ARG A 254 3.21 9.34 20.51
C ARG A 254 3.87 8.32 19.57
N ILE A 255 4.03 7.11 20.04
CA ILE A 255 4.58 6.01 19.26
C ILE A 255 3.49 4.95 19.06
N TYR A 256 3.26 4.55 17.80
CA TYR A 256 2.31 3.49 17.46
C TYR A 256 2.91 2.10 17.68
N CYS A 257 4.09 1.89 17.12
CA CYS A 257 4.83 0.62 17.18
C CYS A 257 6.29 0.83 16.78
N GLU A 258 7.11 -0.21 16.89
CA GLU A 258 8.45 -0.28 16.32
C GLU A 258 8.40 -0.98 14.96
N VAL A 259 9.16 -0.49 13.98
CA VAL A 259 9.46 -1.24 12.75
C VAL A 259 10.56 -2.23 13.12
N GLY A 260 10.20 -3.51 13.17
CA GLY A 260 11.08 -4.57 13.64
C GLY A 260 12.04 -5.08 12.58
N GLY A 261 11.62 -5.10 11.31
CA GLY A 261 12.43 -5.60 10.21
C GLY A 261 11.80 -5.40 8.85
N GLY A 262 12.61 -5.53 7.81
CA GLY A 262 12.21 -5.48 6.41
C GLY A 262 12.86 -6.61 5.60
N GLY A 263 12.07 -7.26 4.73
CA GLY A 263 12.54 -8.30 3.83
C GLY A 263 12.28 -7.92 2.38
N MET A 264 13.21 -8.26 1.51
CA MET A 264 13.05 -8.15 0.05
C MET A 264 13.56 -9.42 -0.62
N SER A 265 12.95 -9.78 -1.75
CA SER A 265 13.39 -10.87 -2.62
C SER A 265 12.89 -10.67 -4.04
N SER A 266 13.32 -11.51 -4.96
CA SER A 266 12.79 -11.58 -6.33
C SER A 266 12.43 -13.01 -6.67
N ASP A 267 11.32 -13.20 -7.42
CA ASP A 267 10.93 -14.52 -7.94
C ASP A 267 11.87 -15.01 -9.04
N ALA A 268 12.46 -14.10 -9.82
CA ALA A 268 13.30 -14.38 -10.98
C ALA A 268 12.67 -15.44 -11.92
N TYR A 269 11.35 -15.35 -12.14
CA TYR A 269 10.58 -16.38 -12.82
C TYR A 269 9.81 -15.85 -14.04
N HIS A 270 8.83 -14.96 -13.83
CA HIS A 270 7.94 -14.47 -14.89
C HIS A 270 7.56 -13.01 -14.65
N LEU A 271 7.18 -12.28 -15.71
CA LEU A 271 6.82 -10.84 -15.61
C LEU A 271 5.61 -10.57 -14.72
N THR A 272 4.62 -11.45 -14.70
CA THR A 272 3.34 -11.22 -14.04
C THR A 272 2.84 -12.38 -13.18
N ALA A 273 3.29 -13.60 -13.42
CA ALA A 273 2.89 -14.76 -12.64
C ALA A 273 3.84 -14.99 -11.46
N PRO A 274 3.32 -15.36 -10.27
CA PRO A 274 4.16 -15.76 -9.16
C PRO A 274 4.89 -17.08 -9.48
N HIS A 275 6.02 -17.31 -8.79
CA HIS A 275 6.68 -18.61 -8.89
C HIS A 275 5.74 -19.72 -8.35
N PRO A 276 5.52 -20.83 -9.09
CA PRO A 276 4.52 -21.84 -8.70
C PRO A 276 4.78 -22.45 -7.32
N ASP A 277 6.04 -22.57 -6.92
CA ASP A 277 6.42 -23.10 -5.61
C ASP A 277 6.53 -22.01 -4.53
N GLY A 278 6.24 -20.75 -4.86
CA GLY A 278 6.26 -19.63 -3.92
C GLY A 278 7.63 -19.33 -3.29
N ILE A 279 8.74 -19.70 -3.95
CA ILE A 279 10.08 -19.61 -3.34
C ILE A 279 10.50 -18.18 -3.03
N GLY A 280 10.16 -17.20 -3.89
CA GLY A 280 10.42 -15.78 -3.62
C GLY A 280 9.61 -15.26 -2.45
N VAL A 281 8.34 -15.68 -2.34
CA VAL A 281 7.44 -15.34 -1.23
C VAL A 281 7.94 -15.94 0.09
N MET A 282 8.39 -17.19 0.10
CA MET A 282 9.04 -17.80 1.27
C MET A 282 10.31 -17.04 1.66
N ALA A 283 11.15 -16.72 0.68
CA ALA A 283 12.41 -16.02 0.92
C ALA A 283 12.21 -14.63 1.53
N VAL A 284 11.22 -13.85 1.06
CA VAL A 284 10.97 -12.51 1.58
C VAL A 284 10.52 -12.51 3.03
N MET A 285 9.62 -13.43 3.42
CA MET A 285 9.19 -13.58 4.82
C MET A 285 10.34 -14.05 5.72
N ALA A 286 11.13 -15.04 5.27
CA ALA A 286 12.31 -15.51 5.99
C ALA A 286 13.38 -14.40 6.14
N ASN A 287 13.59 -13.58 5.10
CA ASN A 287 14.50 -12.43 5.16
C ASN A 287 14.02 -11.39 6.17
N CYS A 288 12.71 -11.12 6.21
CA CYS A 288 12.10 -10.18 7.15
C CYS A 288 12.26 -10.64 8.61
N LEU A 289 11.96 -11.90 8.88
CA LEU A 289 12.17 -12.51 10.22
C LEU A 289 13.63 -12.47 10.66
N ARG A 290 14.56 -12.78 9.73
CA ARG A 290 16.01 -12.72 10.01
C ARG A 290 16.46 -11.30 10.30
N ASP A 291 16.02 -10.30 9.54
CA ASP A 291 16.35 -8.89 9.76
C ASP A 291 15.79 -8.39 11.11
N ALA A 292 14.60 -8.85 11.48
CA ALA A 292 13.97 -8.57 12.78
C ALA A 292 14.61 -9.34 13.96
N ASN A 293 15.48 -10.32 13.69
CA ASN A 293 15.98 -11.29 14.68
C ASN A 293 14.84 -11.97 15.45
N MET A 294 13.79 -12.37 14.74
CA MET A 294 12.58 -12.99 15.29
C MET A 294 12.37 -14.40 14.76
N LYS A 295 11.69 -15.21 15.56
CA LYS A 295 11.27 -16.56 15.17
C LYS A 295 9.87 -16.54 14.55
N PRO A 296 9.54 -17.51 13.69
CA PRO A 296 8.18 -17.63 13.13
C PRO A 296 7.07 -17.66 14.18
N GLU A 297 7.34 -18.31 15.34
CA GLU A 297 6.36 -18.48 16.43
C GLU A 297 5.97 -17.19 17.14
N GLU A 298 6.70 -16.10 16.90
CA GLU A 298 6.43 -14.79 17.51
C GLU A 298 5.41 -13.95 16.72
N VAL A 299 5.06 -14.36 15.47
CA VAL A 299 4.17 -13.62 14.60
C VAL A 299 2.71 -13.96 14.91
N ASP A 300 1.92 -12.94 15.18
CA ASP A 300 0.49 -13.06 15.53
C ASP A 300 -0.42 -12.80 14.34
N HIS A 301 -0.03 -11.94 13.41
CA HIS A 301 -0.85 -11.46 12.30
C HIS A 301 -0.05 -11.30 11.01
N ILE A 302 -0.64 -11.68 9.88
CA ILE A 302 -0.12 -11.42 8.54
C ILE A 302 -1.23 -10.77 7.70
N ASN A 303 -1.00 -9.52 7.28
CA ASN A 303 -1.75 -8.90 6.21
C ASN A 303 -1.12 -9.33 4.89
N THR A 304 -1.83 -10.14 4.12
CA THR A 304 -1.32 -10.75 2.90
C THR A 304 -1.36 -9.80 1.71
N HIS A 305 -0.60 -10.13 0.68
CA HIS A 305 -0.81 -9.53 -0.62
C HIS A 305 -2.19 -9.85 -1.16
N GLY A 306 -2.65 -11.09 -1.08
CA GLY A 306 -4.03 -11.55 -1.24
C GLY A 306 -4.89 -10.74 -2.20
N THR A 307 -4.59 -10.79 -3.52
CA THR A 307 -5.20 -9.91 -4.52
C THR A 307 -6.53 -10.41 -5.07
N SER A 308 -7.05 -11.54 -4.60
CA SER A 308 -8.23 -12.20 -5.20
C SER A 308 -7.94 -12.78 -6.60
N THR A 309 -6.70 -13.21 -6.83
CA THR A 309 -6.31 -13.91 -8.06
C THR A 309 -6.22 -15.42 -7.83
N PRO A 310 -6.62 -16.23 -8.80
CA PRO A 310 -6.68 -17.69 -8.61
C PRO A 310 -5.34 -18.32 -8.19
N LEU A 311 -4.23 -17.90 -8.78
CA LEU A 311 -2.90 -18.45 -8.52
C LEU A 311 -2.18 -17.77 -7.35
N GLY A 312 -2.30 -16.43 -7.25
CA GLY A 312 -1.53 -15.64 -6.28
C GLY A 312 -1.89 -15.97 -4.84
N ASP A 313 -3.19 -16.04 -4.54
CA ASP A 313 -3.68 -16.29 -3.19
C ASP A 313 -3.25 -17.68 -2.66
N VAL A 314 -3.34 -18.72 -3.51
CA VAL A 314 -2.92 -20.08 -3.13
C VAL A 314 -1.40 -20.16 -2.92
N ALA A 315 -0.62 -19.54 -3.81
CA ALA A 315 0.84 -19.55 -3.70
C ALA A 315 1.32 -18.87 -2.42
N GLU A 316 0.70 -17.73 -2.05
CA GLU A 316 1.03 -17.01 -0.82
C GLU A 316 0.70 -17.84 0.43
N LEU A 317 -0.49 -18.44 0.51
CA LEU A 317 -0.88 -19.25 1.68
C LEU A 317 -0.02 -20.51 1.82
N LYS A 318 0.38 -21.16 0.71
CA LYS A 318 1.36 -22.25 0.73
C LYS A 318 2.72 -21.80 1.26
N ALA A 319 3.19 -20.61 0.84
CA ALA A 319 4.44 -20.06 1.32
C ALA A 319 4.37 -19.72 2.82
N ILE A 320 3.26 -19.16 3.31
CA ILE A 320 3.03 -18.91 4.73
C ILE A 320 3.08 -20.23 5.50
N SER A 321 2.36 -21.27 5.05
CA SER A 321 2.41 -22.58 5.69
C SER A 321 3.81 -23.19 5.74
N ALA A 322 4.61 -23.00 4.68
CA ALA A 322 5.98 -23.51 4.62
C ALA A 322 6.94 -22.76 5.56
N VAL A 323 6.80 -21.43 5.69
CA VAL A 323 7.69 -20.61 6.54
C VAL A 323 7.34 -20.76 8.02
N PHE A 324 6.05 -20.82 8.36
CA PHE A 324 5.57 -20.81 9.74
C PHE A 324 5.25 -22.20 10.30
N GLY A 325 5.23 -23.24 9.45
CA GLY A 325 4.98 -24.63 9.87
C GLY A 325 3.66 -24.77 10.63
N GLU A 326 3.68 -25.51 11.74
CA GLU A 326 2.50 -25.72 12.59
C GLU A 326 1.99 -24.40 13.21
N HIS A 327 2.84 -23.38 13.34
CA HIS A 327 2.43 -22.08 13.88
C HIS A 327 1.52 -21.30 12.94
N ALA A 328 1.53 -21.57 11.62
CA ALA A 328 0.66 -20.92 10.65
C ALA A 328 -0.83 -20.96 11.03
N LYS A 329 -1.26 -22.05 11.69
CA LYS A 329 -2.64 -22.24 12.18
C LYS A 329 -3.02 -21.27 13.31
N ASN A 330 -1.99 -20.75 14.01
CA ASN A 330 -2.15 -19.83 15.13
C ASN A 330 -2.06 -18.35 14.71
N ILE A 331 -1.70 -18.07 13.47
CA ILE A 331 -1.60 -16.72 12.92
C ILE A 331 -2.98 -16.31 12.36
N ASN A 332 -3.42 -15.10 12.70
CA ASN A 332 -4.52 -14.50 11.94
C ASN A 332 -3.99 -13.97 10.61
N ILE A 333 -4.54 -14.48 9.54
CA ILE A 333 -4.22 -14.09 8.17
C ILE A 333 -5.41 -13.34 7.59
N ASN A 334 -5.19 -12.20 6.94
CA ASN A 334 -6.26 -11.50 6.24
C ASN A 334 -5.74 -10.78 4.98
N SER A 335 -6.67 -10.37 4.11
CA SER A 335 -6.42 -9.44 3.02
C SER A 335 -7.39 -8.28 3.08
N THR A 336 -6.88 -7.08 3.37
CA THR A 336 -7.65 -5.84 3.34
C THR A 336 -8.04 -5.39 1.93
N LYS A 337 -7.41 -5.99 0.90
CA LYS A 337 -7.79 -5.76 -0.50
C LYS A 337 -9.21 -6.25 -0.83
N SER A 338 -9.79 -7.11 -0.01
CA SER A 338 -11.22 -7.44 -0.11
C SER A 338 -12.12 -6.22 0.02
N MET A 339 -11.66 -5.18 0.72
CA MET A 339 -12.37 -3.93 1.03
C MET A 339 -11.89 -2.75 0.17
N THR A 340 -10.59 -2.56 0.10
CA THR A 340 -9.99 -1.40 -0.59
C THR A 340 -9.77 -1.61 -2.09
N GLY A 341 -9.83 -2.85 -2.58
CA GLY A 341 -9.23 -3.19 -3.86
C GLY A 341 -7.69 -3.13 -3.78
N HIS A 342 -7.05 -3.25 -4.92
CA HIS A 342 -5.61 -3.24 -5.05
C HIS A 342 -5.11 -1.86 -5.48
N LEU A 343 -4.49 -1.11 -4.56
CA LEU A 343 -3.98 0.25 -4.79
C LEU A 343 -2.59 0.27 -5.45
N LEU A 344 -2.17 -0.80 -6.09
CA LEU A 344 -0.88 -0.92 -6.79
C LEU A 344 0.30 -0.42 -5.93
N GLY A 345 1.00 0.64 -6.37
CA GLY A 345 2.14 1.20 -5.67
C GLY A 345 1.85 1.74 -4.26
N ALA A 346 0.60 2.07 -3.95
CA ALA A 346 0.17 2.50 -2.62
C ALA A 346 -0.21 1.34 -1.68
N ALA A 347 -0.39 0.13 -2.20
CA ALA A 347 -0.93 -1.01 -1.45
C ALA A 347 -0.16 -1.31 -0.17
N GLY A 348 1.16 -1.44 -0.24
CA GLY A 348 1.99 -1.76 0.93
C GLY A 348 1.89 -0.75 2.07
N ALA A 349 1.69 0.55 1.75
CA ALA A 349 1.55 1.59 2.76
C ALA A 349 0.22 1.50 3.51
N ILE A 350 -0.91 1.37 2.80
CA ILE A 350 -2.22 1.26 3.47
C ILE A 350 -2.34 -0.05 4.25
N GLU A 351 -1.73 -1.13 3.79
CA GLU A 351 -1.72 -2.43 4.46
C GLU A 351 -0.81 -2.44 5.70
N ALA A 352 0.33 -1.73 5.65
CA ALA A 352 1.14 -1.44 6.82
C ALA A 352 0.34 -0.68 7.87
N ILE A 353 -0.38 0.38 7.47
CA ILE A 353 -1.26 1.17 8.35
C ILE A 353 -2.36 0.28 8.95
N ALA A 354 -3.02 -0.58 8.15
CA ALA A 354 -4.02 -1.51 8.63
C ALA A 354 -3.46 -2.47 9.70
N SER A 355 -2.25 -2.99 9.48
CA SER A 355 -1.54 -3.87 10.43
C SER A 355 -1.20 -3.16 11.75
N ILE A 356 -0.72 -1.91 11.67
CA ILE A 356 -0.41 -1.07 12.84
C ILE A 356 -1.69 -0.74 13.64
N LEU A 357 -2.77 -0.38 12.94
CA LEU A 357 -4.06 -0.10 13.58
C LEU A 357 -4.65 -1.37 14.22
N ALA A 358 -4.50 -2.54 13.57
CA ALA A 358 -4.90 -3.81 14.17
C ALA A 358 -4.16 -4.09 15.50
N MET A 359 -2.85 -3.84 15.54
CA MET A 359 -2.04 -3.93 16.77
C MET A 359 -2.51 -2.95 17.84
N LYS A 360 -2.77 -1.69 17.45
CA LYS A 360 -3.21 -0.62 18.37
C LYS A 360 -4.55 -0.95 19.02
N HIS A 361 -5.50 -1.46 18.24
CA HIS A 361 -6.87 -1.68 18.70
C HIS A 361 -7.15 -3.12 19.17
N GLY A 362 -6.24 -4.06 18.94
CA GLY A 362 -6.45 -5.47 19.27
C GLY A 362 -7.58 -6.11 18.46
N ILE A 363 -7.77 -5.67 17.22
CA ILE A 363 -8.79 -6.16 16.30
C ILE A 363 -8.19 -6.39 14.94
N ILE A 364 -8.36 -7.58 14.38
CA ILE A 364 -7.92 -7.91 13.02
C ILE A 364 -9.10 -7.70 12.08
N PRO A 365 -8.97 -6.81 11.07
CA PRO A 365 -10.00 -6.62 10.06
C PRO A 365 -10.29 -7.90 9.28
N PRO A 366 -11.52 -8.10 8.78
CA PRO A 366 -11.86 -9.30 8.04
C PRO A 366 -11.32 -9.29 6.61
N THR A 367 -11.16 -10.49 6.04
CA THR A 367 -11.26 -10.70 4.60
C THR A 367 -12.73 -10.90 4.27
N ILE A 368 -13.36 -9.95 3.59
CA ILE A 368 -14.79 -10.03 3.24
C ILE A 368 -15.04 -10.81 1.94
N ASN A 369 -16.30 -11.10 1.66
CA ASN A 369 -16.78 -11.73 0.42
C ASN A 369 -16.36 -13.20 0.23
N HIS A 370 -15.99 -13.89 1.30
CA HIS A 370 -15.70 -15.32 1.22
C HIS A 370 -17.03 -16.12 1.40
N GLU A 371 -17.40 -16.85 0.37
CA GLU A 371 -18.62 -17.67 0.31
C GLU A 371 -18.35 -19.14 0.03
N VAL A 372 -17.35 -19.42 -0.84
CA VAL A 372 -17.06 -20.76 -1.32
C VAL A 372 -15.63 -21.17 -0.95
N VAL A 373 -15.50 -22.27 -0.23
CA VAL A 373 -14.20 -22.81 0.19
C VAL A 373 -13.39 -23.25 -1.04
N ASP A 374 -12.12 -22.84 -1.10
CA ASP A 374 -11.18 -23.33 -2.11
C ASP A 374 -10.46 -24.56 -1.58
N GLU A 375 -10.63 -25.71 -2.23
CA GLU A 375 -10.01 -26.98 -1.87
C GLU A 375 -8.48 -26.99 -1.95
N ASN A 376 -7.88 -26.01 -2.64
CA ASN A 376 -6.44 -25.84 -2.74
C ASN A 376 -5.83 -25.08 -1.56
N ILE A 377 -6.65 -24.59 -0.65
CA ILE A 377 -6.24 -23.84 0.55
C ILE A 377 -6.42 -24.72 1.79
N ASP A 378 -5.40 -24.76 2.65
CA ASP A 378 -5.45 -25.50 3.91
C ASP A 378 -6.56 -24.93 4.80
N PRO A 379 -7.63 -25.70 5.12
CA PRO A 379 -8.75 -25.23 5.92
C PRO A 379 -8.41 -25.01 7.39
N SER A 380 -7.23 -25.41 7.83
CA SER A 380 -6.76 -25.17 9.20
C SER A 380 -6.21 -23.76 9.44
N LEU A 381 -5.97 -22.97 8.37
CA LEU A 381 -5.50 -21.60 8.47
C LEU A 381 -6.62 -20.66 8.94
N ASN A 382 -6.30 -19.74 9.85
CA ASN A 382 -7.23 -18.71 10.28
C ASN A 382 -7.18 -17.48 9.34
N LEU A 383 -7.99 -17.51 8.29
CA LEU A 383 -8.03 -16.47 7.25
C LEU A 383 -8.84 -15.23 7.66
N THR A 384 -9.33 -15.16 8.89
CA THR A 384 -10.14 -14.05 9.44
C THR A 384 -11.30 -13.67 8.50
N LEU A 385 -12.11 -14.67 8.10
CA LEU A 385 -13.13 -14.51 7.06
C LEU A 385 -14.39 -13.78 7.56
N ASN A 386 -14.86 -12.83 6.76
CA ASN A 386 -16.14 -12.12 6.84
C ASN A 386 -16.42 -11.33 8.14
N LYS A 387 -15.70 -11.59 9.22
CA LYS A 387 -15.89 -10.89 10.50
C LYS A 387 -14.55 -10.57 11.15
N ALA A 388 -14.42 -9.35 11.65
CA ALA A 388 -13.25 -8.93 12.43
C ALA A 388 -13.08 -9.82 13.67
N GLN A 389 -11.83 -10.10 14.03
CA GLN A 389 -11.50 -10.93 15.20
C GLN A 389 -10.70 -10.12 16.23
N LYS A 390 -11.09 -10.24 17.50
CA LYS A 390 -10.31 -9.66 18.61
C LYS A 390 -9.09 -10.51 18.89
N ARG A 391 -7.93 -9.89 18.96
CA ARG A 391 -6.65 -10.53 19.31
C ARG A 391 -5.67 -9.52 19.85
N ASP A 392 -4.94 -9.86 20.92
CA ASP A 392 -3.74 -9.11 21.28
C ASP A 392 -2.63 -9.45 20.29
N ILE A 393 -2.22 -8.45 19.49
CA ILE A 393 -1.22 -8.60 18.44
C ILE A 393 0.05 -7.94 18.92
N ARG A 394 1.10 -8.71 19.12
CA ARG A 394 2.43 -8.21 19.48
C ARG A 394 3.32 -8.00 18.27
N VAL A 395 3.16 -8.86 17.27
CA VAL A 395 3.92 -8.83 16.02
C VAL A 395 3.00 -9.01 14.83
N ALA A 396 3.09 -8.09 13.88
CA ALA A 396 2.37 -8.13 12.62
C ALA A 396 3.33 -8.03 11.43
N MET A 397 3.05 -8.78 10.37
CA MET A 397 3.76 -8.70 9.09
C MET A 397 2.79 -8.21 7.99
N SER A 398 3.31 -7.44 7.06
CA SER A 398 2.59 -7.00 5.86
C SER A 398 3.37 -7.42 4.62
N ASN A 399 2.75 -8.22 3.76
CA ASN A 399 3.32 -8.77 2.54
C ASN A 399 2.83 -8.02 1.30
N THR A 400 3.72 -7.72 0.38
CA THR A 400 3.36 -7.13 -0.91
C THR A 400 4.21 -7.73 -2.02
N PHE A 401 3.56 -8.23 -3.09
CA PHE A 401 4.23 -8.87 -4.22
C PHE A 401 3.85 -8.16 -5.52
N GLY A 402 4.86 -7.70 -6.27
CA GLY A 402 4.68 -6.90 -7.47
C GLY A 402 5.00 -7.65 -8.75
N PHE A 403 4.38 -7.24 -9.85
CA PHE A 403 4.80 -7.65 -11.19
C PHE A 403 6.29 -7.38 -11.37
N GLY A 404 6.98 -8.27 -12.13
CA GLY A 404 8.45 -8.32 -12.20
C GLY A 404 9.04 -9.25 -11.13
N GLY A 405 8.20 -9.86 -10.28
CA GLY A 405 8.64 -10.75 -9.20
C GLY A 405 9.23 -10.00 -8.01
N HIS A 406 8.84 -8.74 -7.82
CA HIS A 406 9.29 -7.92 -6.68
C HIS A 406 8.51 -8.29 -5.43
N ASN A 407 9.19 -8.81 -4.41
CA ASN A 407 8.59 -9.17 -3.13
C ASN A 407 9.14 -8.29 -2.01
N ALA A 408 8.24 -7.74 -1.18
CA ALA A 408 8.56 -6.95 0.00
C ALA A 408 7.71 -7.39 1.19
N CYS A 409 8.31 -7.42 2.37
CA CYS A 409 7.64 -7.73 3.64
C CYS A 409 8.15 -6.77 4.72
N VAL A 410 7.25 -6.16 5.47
CA VAL A 410 7.58 -5.28 6.60
C VAL A 410 7.00 -5.88 7.87
N LEU A 411 7.79 -5.89 8.94
CA LEU A 411 7.40 -6.40 10.24
C LEU A 411 7.30 -5.25 11.25
N PHE A 412 6.19 -5.22 11.97
CA PHE A 412 5.90 -4.29 13.06
C PHE A 412 5.77 -5.05 14.38
N LYS A 413 6.25 -4.46 15.48
CA LYS A 413 6.13 -5.04 16.82
C LYS A 413 5.73 -3.99 17.86
N LYS A 414 4.99 -4.41 18.88
CA LYS A 414 4.73 -3.58 20.07
C LYS A 414 6.03 -3.20 20.77
N LEU A 415 6.04 -2.01 21.39
CA LEU A 415 7.14 -1.54 22.22
C LEU A 415 7.20 -2.28 23.57
#